data_466f083290af67b9e7e18b770bb78fd3
#
_entry.id   466f083290af67b9e7e18b770bb78fd3
#
_cell.length_a   1.000
_cell.length_b   1.000
_cell.length_c   1.000
_cell.angle_alpha   90.00
_cell.angle_beta   90.00
_cell.angle_gamma   90.00
#
_symmetry.space_group_name_H-M   'P 1'
#
loop_
_entity.id
_entity.type
_entity.pdbx_description
1 polymer ?
#
loop_
_entity_poly.entity_id
_entity_poly.type
_entity_poly.pdbx_seq_one_letter_code
_entity_poly.pdbx_strand_id
1 'polypeptide(L)' 'MDKAEASKILGIKLDATDKDISAAHRSLMIANHPDKGGSPFIAEKVNEAKELMTGKSKSNVFDK' A
#
# COMPACT_ATOMS: atom_id res chain seq x y z
N MET A 1 -6.86 5.96 9.05
CA MET A 1 -5.86 6.40 8.05
C MET A 1 -6.58 7.13 6.92
N ASP A 2 -6.07 8.29 6.52
CA ASP A 2 -6.66 8.99 5.39
C ASP A 2 -5.67 9.00 4.23
N LYS A 3 -6.08 9.62 3.12
CA LYS A 3 -5.23 9.60 1.93
C LYS A 3 -3.91 10.32 2.14
N ALA A 4 -3.91 11.38 2.93
CA ALA A 4 -2.68 12.11 3.18
C ALA A 4 -1.68 11.22 3.92
N GLU A 5 -2.16 10.51 4.92
CA GLU A 5 -1.30 9.60 5.66
C GLU A 5 -0.87 8.43 4.78
N ALA A 6 -1.79 7.90 3.97
CA ALA A 6 -1.48 6.80 3.09
C ALA A 6 -0.38 7.18 2.10
N SER A 7 -0.46 8.39 1.54
CA SER A 7 0.56 8.83 0.61
C SER A 7 1.92 8.94 1.28
N LYS A 8 1.94 9.35 2.54
CA LYS A 8 3.19 9.43 3.28
C LYS A 8 3.78 8.04 3.53
N ILE A 9 2.92 7.10 3.86
CA ILE A 9 3.37 5.73 4.09
C ILE A 9 3.99 5.15 2.84
N LEU A 10 3.36 5.40 1.70
CA LEU A 10 3.87 4.91 0.43
C LEU A 10 5.00 5.76 -0.15
N GLY A 11 5.19 6.96 0.39
CA GLY A 11 6.23 7.85 -0.10
C GLY A 11 5.91 8.44 -1.46
N ILE A 12 4.64 8.69 -1.74
CA ILE A 12 4.20 9.23 -3.02
C ILE A 12 3.34 10.46 -2.80
N LYS A 13 2.98 11.12 -3.88
CA LYS A 13 2.15 12.31 -3.81
C LYS A 13 0.68 11.92 -3.74
N LEU A 14 -0.13 12.86 -3.25
CA LEU A 14 -1.57 12.61 -3.16
C LEU A 14 -2.20 12.36 -4.53
N ASP A 15 -1.65 12.97 -5.57
CA ASP A 15 -2.20 12.81 -6.90
C ASP A 15 -1.48 11.73 -7.71
N ALA A 16 -0.77 10.84 -7.04
CA ALA A 16 -0.08 9.77 -7.74
C ALA A 16 -1.07 8.89 -8.49
N THR A 17 -0.64 8.37 -9.63
CA THR A 17 -1.49 7.50 -10.43
C THR A 17 -1.55 6.11 -9.80
N ASP A 18 -2.50 5.29 -10.25
CA ASP A 18 -2.60 3.92 -9.77
C ASP A 18 -1.30 3.17 -10.03
N LYS A 19 -0.66 3.46 -11.16
CA LYS A 19 0.59 2.82 -11.50
C LYS A 19 1.69 3.18 -10.49
N ASP A 20 1.75 4.46 -10.12
CA ASP A 20 2.71 4.91 -9.12
C ASP A 20 2.44 4.27 -7.77
N ILE A 21 1.17 4.18 -7.41
CA ILE A 21 0.77 3.59 -6.14
C ILE A 21 1.18 2.13 -6.10
N SER A 22 0.91 1.40 -7.18
CA SER A 22 1.25 -0.02 -7.24
C SER A 22 2.75 -0.24 -7.18
N ALA A 23 3.51 0.61 -7.85
CA ALA A 23 4.95 0.50 -7.83
C ALA A 23 5.51 0.75 -6.44
N ALA A 24 4.99 1.76 -5.76
CA ALA A 24 5.43 2.07 -4.40
C ALA A 24 5.08 0.94 -3.45
N HIS A 25 3.85 0.42 -3.57
CA HIS A 25 3.41 -0.69 -2.74
C HIS A 25 4.32 -1.90 -2.92
N ARG A 26 4.59 -2.25 -4.16
CA ARG A 26 5.43 -3.41 -4.45
C ARG A 26 6.83 -3.23 -3.88
N SER A 27 7.40 -2.05 -4.07
CA SER A 27 8.74 -1.77 -3.59
C SER A 27 8.82 -1.92 -2.07
N LEU A 28 7.82 -1.37 -1.37
CA LEU A 28 7.79 -1.44 0.08
C LEU A 28 7.53 -2.85 0.58
N MET A 29 6.70 -3.60 -0.13
CA MET A 29 6.42 -4.97 0.27
C MET A 29 7.66 -5.85 0.14
N ILE A 30 8.44 -5.63 -0.90
CA ILE A 30 9.69 -6.37 -1.07
C ILE A 30 10.65 -6.02 0.05
N ALA A 31 10.77 -4.75 0.37
CA ALA A 31 11.70 -4.28 1.40
C ALA A 31 11.30 -4.78 2.79
N ASN A 32 10.01 -4.98 3.02
CA ASN A 32 9.51 -5.36 4.34
C ASN A 32 8.97 -6.78 4.40
N HIS A 33 9.35 -7.61 3.46
CA HIS A 33 8.86 -8.98 3.44
C HIS A 33 9.30 -9.72 4.70
N PRO A 34 8.40 -10.43 5.36
CA PRO A 34 8.74 -11.13 6.61
C PRO A 34 9.90 -12.11 6.46
N ASP A 35 10.01 -12.74 5.30
CA ASP A 35 11.09 -13.69 5.06
C ASP A 35 12.46 -13.01 5.10
N LYS A 36 12.50 -11.71 4.91
CA LYS A 36 13.74 -10.96 4.94
C LYS A 36 13.89 -10.18 6.24
N GLY A 37 13.14 -10.56 7.24
CA GLY A 37 13.20 -9.87 8.51
C GLY A 37 12.37 -8.61 8.58
N GLY A 38 11.51 -8.40 7.59
CA GLY A 38 10.64 -7.24 7.60
C GLY A 38 9.50 -7.41 8.59
N SER A 39 8.83 -6.32 8.88
CA SER A 39 7.77 -6.29 9.87
C SER A 39 6.42 -6.59 9.24
N PRO A 40 5.70 -7.60 9.73
CA PRO A 40 4.33 -7.85 9.23
C PRO A 40 3.42 -6.65 9.47
N PHE A 41 3.66 -5.91 10.56
CA PHE A 41 2.87 -4.74 10.85
C PHE A 41 3.04 -3.67 9.76
N ILE A 42 4.28 -3.45 9.34
CA ILE A 42 4.57 -2.47 8.29
C ILE A 42 3.94 -2.92 6.96
N ALA A 43 4.05 -4.20 6.64
CA ALA A 43 3.47 -4.72 5.41
C ALA A 43 1.96 -4.52 5.39
N GLU A 44 1.32 -4.72 6.52
CA GLU A 44 -0.12 -4.53 6.62
C GLU A 44 -0.49 -3.07 6.42
N LYS A 45 0.27 -2.16 7.02
CA LYS A 45 0.01 -0.73 6.85
C LYS A 45 0.20 -0.29 5.41
N VAL A 46 1.23 -0.79 4.76
CA VAL A 46 1.48 -0.48 3.37
C VAL A 46 0.33 -0.95 2.48
N ASN A 47 -0.18 -2.14 2.77
CA ASN A 47 -1.30 -2.67 2.01
C ASN A 47 -2.55 -1.82 2.21
N GLU A 48 -2.82 -1.41 3.45
CA GLU A 48 -3.95 -0.54 3.72
C GLU A 48 -3.82 0.79 2.99
N ALA A 49 -2.60 1.34 2.99
CA ALA A 49 -2.37 2.61 2.33
C ALA A 49 -2.65 2.50 0.83
N LYS A 50 -2.22 1.41 0.22
CA LYS A 50 -2.48 1.20 -1.20
C LYS A 50 -3.97 1.14 -1.48
N GLU A 51 -4.70 0.37 -0.67
CA GLU A 51 -6.13 0.23 -0.88
C GLU A 51 -6.85 1.57 -0.72
N LEU A 52 -6.43 2.35 0.25
CA LEU A 52 -7.03 3.65 0.47
C LEU A 52 -6.76 4.60 -0.69
N MET A 53 -5.53 4.59 -1.17
CA MET A 53 -5.16 5.48 -2.27
C MET A 53 -5.84 5.13 -3.59
N THR A 54 -6.04 3.84 -3.84
CA THR A 54 -6.67 3.42 -5.08
C THR A 54 -8.20 3.40 -4.97
N GLY A 55 -8.72 3.53 -3.76
CA GLY A 55 -10.16 3.48 -3.56
C GLY A 55 -10.74 2.10 -3.64
N LYS A 56 -9.91 1.07 -3.64
CA LYS A 56 -10.39 -0.30 -3.70
C LYS A 56 -10.42 -0.91 -2.32
N SER A 57 -11.43 -1.71 -2.08
CA SER A 57 -11.60 -2.37 -0.82
C SER A 57 -11.18 -3.82 -0.96
N LYS A 58 -10.61 -4.38 0.09
CA LYS A 58 -10.19 -5.76 -0.01
C LYS A 58 -11.36 -6.72 -0.11
N SER A 59 -12.53 -6.30 0.31
CA SER A 59 -13.69 -7.17 0.20
C SER A 59 -14.08 -7.43 -1.23
N ASN A 60 -13.62 -6.61 -2.15
CA ASN A 60 -13.96 -6.79 -3.55
C ASN A 60 -13.20 -7.90 -4.19
N VAL A 61 -12.23 -8.41 -3.54
CA VAL A 61 -11.39 -9.41 -4.15
C VAL A 61 -12.13 -10.67 -4.48
N PHE A 62 -13.15 -10.98 -3.71
CA PHE A 62 -13.82 -12.23 -3.93
C PHE A 62 -14.87 -12.17 -4.93
N ASP A 63 -15.21 -11.00 -5.35
CA ASP A 63 -16.27 -10.94 -6.25
C ASP A 63 -15.86 -11.36 -7.56
N LYS A 64 -15.24 -11.80 -7.64
CA LYS A 64 -14.91 -12.21 -8.79
C LYS A 64 -15.40 -13.01 -9.23
#